data_ffd2134ebc3e78b2a77b47c2f62e67e4
#
_entry.id   ffd2134ebc3e78b2a77b47c2f62e67e4
#
_cell.length_a   1.000
_cell.length_b   1.000
_cell.length_c   1.000
_cell.angle_alpha   90.00
_cell.angle_beta   90.00
_cell.angle_gamma   90.00
#
_symmetry.space_group_name_H-M   'P 1'
#
loop_
_entity.id
_entity.type
_entity.pdbx_description
1 polymer ?
#
loop_
_entity_poly.entity_id
_entity_poly.type
_entity_poly.pdbx_seq_one_letter_code
_entity_poly.pdbx_strand_id
1 'polypeptide(L)'
;MQTPLFKIRASQCGKIMGGVFSKPTDKQIERLNELQARANGEGKPLTDNMKAELADLIAKRDNPPMLQAGAKTYLQQWMKEQLYNRRKEFSNQFTEKGLLCEDAAISFVSRLMGYGEIEKNTVYKENDYCTGTADLVLRDSVEDIKNSWDVFTFPLFATEL
;
A
#
# COMPACT_ATOMS: atom_id res chain seq x y z
N MET A 1 2.41 19.71 -24.45
CA MET A 1 1.63 18.73 -23.66
C MET A 1 1.91 19.02 -22.19
N GLN A 2 0.89 19.25 -21.38
CA GLN A 2 1.08 19.31 -19.93
C GLN A 2 1.35 17.88 -19.41
N THR A 3 2.40 17.72 -18.60
CA THR A 3 2.67 16.45 -17.94
C THR A 3 1.56 16.18 -16.94
N PRO A 4 0.85 15.04 -17.03
CA PRO A 4 -0.23 14.74 -16.09
C PRO A 4 0.36 14.60 -14.68
N LEU A 5 -0.27 15.26 -13.70
CA LEU A 5 0.11 15.14 -12.31
C LEU A 5 -0.30 13.74 -11.81
N PHE A 6 0.64 13.03 -11.17
CA PHE A 6 0.37 11.75 -10.60
C PHE A 6 -0.60 11.90 -9.41
N LYS A 7 -1.72 11.17 -9.48
CA LYS A 7 -2.65 10.97 -8.36
C LYS A 7 -2.87 9.49 -8.15
N ILE A 8 -2.77 9.03 -6.91
CA ILE A 8 -2.99 7.63 -6.60
C ILE A 8 -4.48 7.32 -6.48
N ARG A 9 -4.89 6.14 -6.92
CA ARG A 9 -6.24 5.64 -6.61
C ARG A 9 -6.28 5.19 -5.14
N ALA A 10 -7.30 5.58 -4.40
CA ALA A 10 -7.46 5.25 -2.98
C ALA A 10 -7.31 3.74 -2.73
N SER A 11 -7.96 2.89 -3.54
CA SER A 11 -7.85 1.43 -3.49
C SER A 11 -6.47 0.86 -3.80
N GLN A 12 -5.52 1.67 -4.26
CA GLN A 12 -4.18 1.26 -4.65
C GLN A 12 -3.08 1.88 -3.76
N CYS A 13 -3.46 2.66 -2.75
CA CYS A 13 -2.51 3.32 -1.85
C CYS A 13 -1.52 2.34 -1.22
N GLY A 14 -1.97 1.15 -0.84
CA GLY A 14 -1.11 0.11 -0.29
C GLY A 14 0.06 -0.30 -1.20
N LYS A 15 -0.07 -0.12 -2.52
CA LYS A 15 1.01 -0.46 -3.45
C LYS A 15 2.22 0.48 -3.38
N ILE A 16 2.01 1.73 -2.99
CA ILE A 16 3.11 2.70 -2.84
C ILE A 16 3.49 2.96 -1.40
N MET A 17 2.61 2.68 -0.44
CA MET A 17 2.90 2.83 0.99
C MET A 17 3.69 1.65 1.57
N GLY A 18 3.68 0.50 0.92
CA GLY A 18 4.45 -0.66 1.31
C GLY A 18 5.95 -0.42 1.07
N GLY A 19 6.63 0.05 2.13
CA GLY A 19 8.08 0.10 2.21
C GLY A 19 8.75 1.22 1.43
N VAL A 20 8.74 2.36 2.04
CA VAL A 20 9.96 3.16 2.10
C VAL A 20 11.03 2.24 2.69
N PHE A 21 12.25 2.20 2.12
CA PHE A 21 13.39 1.52 2.74
C PHE A 21 13.34 1.81 4.24
N SER A 22 13.09 0.77 5.02
CA SER A 22 13.10 0.91 6.45
C SER A 22 14.47 1.44 6.83
N LYS A 23 14.50 2.58 7.52
CA LYS A 23 15.73 3.02 8.20
C LYS A 23 16.31 1.81 8.93
N PRO A 24 17.62 1.70 9.04
CA PRO A 24 18.19 0.61 9.81
C PRO A 24 17.49 0.51 11.17
N THR A 25 17.14 -0.69 11.58
CA THR A 25 16.62 -0.94 12.92
C THR A 25 17.71 -0.65 13.96
N ASP A 26 17.34 -0.41 15.23
CA ASP A 26 18.31 -0.14 16.30
C ASP A 26 19.37 -1.24 16.36
N LYS A 27 18.98 -2.52 16.23
CA LYS A 27 19.93 -3.65 16.15
C LYS A 27 20.88 -3.56 14.95
N GLN A 28 20.40 -3.08 13.81
CA GLN A 28 21.24 -2.88 12.63
C GLN A 28 22.19 -1.69 12.80
N ILE A 29 21.77 -0.65 13.53
CA ILE A 29 22.63 0.49 13.89
C ILE A 29 23.73 0.04 14.86
N GLU A 30 23.39 -0.73 15.89
CA GLU A 30 24.37 -1.33 16.81
C GLU A 30 25.38 -2.20 16.04
N ARG A 31 24.89 -3.05 15.16
CA ARG A 31 25.73 -3.91 14.31
C ARG A 31 26.64 -3.10 13.38
N LEU A 32 26.11 -2.03 12.79
CA LEU A 32 26.88 -1.11 11.95
C LEU A 32 28.03 -0.49 12.76
N ASN A 33 27.73 0.01 13.96
CA ASN A 33 28.74 0.64 14.84
C ASN A 33 29.83 -0.37 15.25
N GLU A 34 29.45 -1.61 15.58
CA GLU A 34 30.41 -2.68 15.88
C GLU A 34 31.35 -2.96 14.70
N LEU A 35 30.80 -3.10 13.50
CA LEU A 35 31.58 -3.38 12.31
C LEU A 35 32.48 -2.20 11.92
N GLN A 36 32.01 -0.96 12.12
CA GLN A 36 32.82 0.25 11.91
C GLN A 36 33.97 0.34 12.90
N ALA A 37 33.75 0.05 14.18
CA ALA A 37 34.82 0.02 15.21
C ALA A 37 35.90 -1.00 14.80
N ARG A 38 35.51 -2.20 14.39
CA ARG A 38 36.46 -3.22 13.88
C ARG A 38 37.19 -2.79 12.61
N ALA A 39 36.53 -2.09 11.70
CA ALA A 39 37.16 -1.53 10.50
C ALA A 39 38.21 -0.49 10.83
N ASN A 40 38.02 0.26 11.93
CA ASN A 40 38.95 1.27 12.46
C ASN A 40 40.11 0.67 13.30
N GLY A 41 40.16 -0.66 13.42
CA GLY A 41 41.22 -1.33 14.14
C GLY A 41 40.90 -1.72 15.58
N GLU A 42 39.64 -1.57 16.02
CA GLU A 42 39.21 -1.96 17.36
C GLU A 42 38.74 -3.44 17.33
N GLY A 43 39.65 -4.34 17.70
CA GLY A 43 39.32 -5.76 17.84
C GLY A 43 39.79 -6.65 16.68
N LYS A 44 39.08 -7.75 16.43
CA LYS A 44 39.45 -8.71 15.39
C LYS A 44 39.19 -8.14 14.00
N PRO A 45 40.08 -8.38 13.00
CA PRO A 45 39.92 -7.93 11.63
C PRO A 45 38.57 -8.41 11.03
N LEU A 46 38.00 -7.60 10.15
CA LEU A 46 36.79 -7.96 9.42
C LEU A 46 37.06 -9.09 8.42
N THR A 47 36.22 -10.10 8.42
CA THR A 47 36.15 -11.07 7.34
C THR A 47 35.52 -10.45 6.10
N ASP A 48 35.66 -11.07 4.92
CA ASP A 48 35.10 -10.52 3.69
C ASP A 48 33.57 -10.45 3.73
N ASN A 49 32.91 -11.41 4.37
CA ASN A 49 31.46 -11.35 4.60
C ASN A 49 31.07 -10.17 5.49
N MET A 50 31.86 -9.87 6.54
CA MET A 50 31.61 -8.72 7.41
C MET A 50 31.87 -7.38 6.71
N LYS A 51 32.81 -7.32 5.78
CA LYS A 51 33.02 -6.13 4.94
C LYS A 51 31.83 -5.89 4.00
N ALA A 52 31.28 -6.95 3.40
CA ALA A 52 30.09 -6.86 2.59
C ALA A 52 28.88 -6.40 3.43
N GLU A 53 28.67 -7.02 4.59
CA GLU A 53 27.61 -6.62 5.54
C GLU A 53 27.75 -5.14 5.96
N LEU A 54 28.96 -4.68 6.24
CA LEU A 54 29.23 -3.28 6.58
C LEU A 54 28.85 -2.35 5.42
N ALA A 55 29.24 -2.68 4.20
CA ALA A 55 28.90 -1.90 3.01
C ALA A 55 27.38 -1.80 2.80
N ASP A 56 26.65 -2.90 2.97
CA ASP A 56 25.19 -2.95 2.86
C ASP A 56 24.50 -2.12 3.93
N LEU A 57 24.99 -2.17 5.18
CA LEU A 57 24.44 -1.38 6.29
C LEU A 57 24.71 0.12 6.11
N ILE A 58 25.90 0.49 5.61
CA ILE A 58 26.23 1.88 5.27
C ILE A 58 25.31 2.36 4.14
N ALA A 59 25.18 1.57 3.07
CA ALA A 59 24.29 1.88 1.96
C ALA A 59 22.84 2.05 2.42
N LYS A 60 22.37 1.20 3.32
CA LYS A 60 21.04 1.29 3.91
C LYS A 60 20.83 2.53 4.77
N ARG A 61 21.86 3.00 5.48
CA ARG A 61 21.83 4.21 6.29
C ARG A 61 21.83 5.48 5.43
N ASP A 62 22.68 5.53 4.41
CA ASP A 62 23.04 6.75 3.68
C ASP A 62 22.22 6.95 2.39
N ASN A 63 21.63 5.88 1.85
CA ASN A 63 20.82 6.02 0.65
C ASN A 63 19.48 6.69 0.94
N PRO A 64 19.04 7.60 0.07
CA PRO A 64 17.71 8.17 0.17
C PRO A 64 16.65 7.05 0.02
N PRO A 65 15.48 7.22 0.63
CA PRO A 65 14.40 6.26 0.50
C PRO A 65 14.08 6.02 -0.98
N MET A 66 14.29 4.79 -1.45
CA MET A 66 13.97 4.40 -2.82
C MET A 66 12.61 3.74 -2.86
N LEU A 67 11.87 4.00 -3.93
CA LEU A 67 10.61 3.31 -4.17
C LEU A 67 10.83 1.80 -4.28
N GLN A 68 10.04 1.03 -3.54
CA GLN A 68 10.06 -0.42 -3.65
C GLN A 68 9.63 -0.90 -5.04
N ALA A 69 9.96 -2.15 -5.36
CA ALA A 69 9.65 -2.75 -6.65
C ALA A 69 8.14 -2.66 -7.00
N GLY A 70 7.27 -2.89 -6.01
CA GLY A 70 5.82 -2.77 -6.19
C GLY A 70 5.38 -1.35 -6.55
N ALA A 71 5.94 -0.33 -5.88
CA ALA A 71 5.65 1.07 -6.18
C ALA A 71 6.17 1.47 -7.57
N LYS A 72 7.37 1.03 -7.94
CA LYS A 72 7.92 1.25 -9.29
C LYS A 72 7.03 0.63 -10.36
N THR A 73 6.59 -0.61 -10.16
CA THR A 73 5.69 -1.30 -11.09
C THR A 73 4.35 -0.56 -11.24
N TYR A 74 3.79 -0.09 -10.12
CA TYR A 74 2.55 0.67 -10.14
C TYR A 74 2.69 2.00 -10.91
N LEU A 75 3.75 2.75 -10.65
CA LEU A 75 4.04 4.00 -11.35
C LEU A 75 4.28 3.78 -12.86
N GLN A 76 5.01 2.73 -13.22
CA GLN A 76 5.20 2.37 -14.63
C GLN A 76 3.87 2.03 -15.31
N GLN A 77 2.99 1.30 -14.64
CA GLN A 77 1.65 1.01 -15.16
C GLN A 77 0.84 2.29 -15.33
N TRP A 78 0.82 3.16 -14.32
CA TRP A 78 0.15 4.45 -14.40
C TRP A 78 0.67 5.30 -15.57
N MET A 79 1.98 5.40 -15.75
CA MET A 79 2.58 6.12 -16.89
C MET A 79 2.11 5.53 -18.23
N LYS A 80 2.06 4.21 -18.37
CA LYS A 80 1.56 3.56 -19.58
C LYS A 80 0.09 3.89 -19.82
N GLU A 81 -0.73 3.90 -18.78
CA GLU A 81 -2.15 4.27 -18.88
C GLU A 81 -2.32 5.71 -19.39
N GLN A 82 -1.44 6.65 -18.94
CA GLN A 82 -1.45 8.04 -19.43
C GLN A 82 -0.96 8.15 -20.88
N LEU A 83 0.17 7.52 -21.20
CA LEU A 83 0.77 7.59 -22.54
C LEU A 83 -0.12 7.01 -23.64
N TYR A 84 -0.77 5.88 -23.34
CA TYR A 84 -1.59 5.17 -24.33
C TYR A 84 -3.08 5.51 -24.23
N ASN A 85 -3.47 6.35 -23.27
CA ASN A 85 -4.87 6.67 -22.97
C ASN A 85 -5.73 5.39 -22.83
N ARG A 86 -5.18 4.37 -22.18
CA ARG A 86 -5.82 3.08 -21.94
C ARG A 86 -5.67 2.68 -20.50
N ARG A 87 -6.75 2.25 -19.88
CA ARG A 87 -6.75 1.70 -18.54
C ARG A 87 -6.58 0.19 -18.61
N LYS A 88 -5.72 -0.38 -17.75
CA LYS A 88 -5.68 -1.82 -17.59
C LYS A 88 -6.94 -2.28 -16.87
N GLU A 89 -7.79 -2.98 -17.60
CA GLU A 89 -8.93 -3.67 -17.01
C GLU A 89 -8.42 -4.92 -16.29
N PHE A 90 -8.94 -5.13 -15.09
CA PHE A 90 -8.65 -6.31 -14.31
C PHE A 90 -9.99 -6.86 -13.83
N SER A 91 -10.37 -7.99 -14.41
CA SER A 91 -11.54 -8.77 -13.97
C SER A 91 -11.08 -10.17 -13.59
N ASN A 92 -11.57 -10.64 -12.47
CA ASN A 92 -11.45 -12.03 -12.04
C ASN A 92 -12.70 -12.39 -11.19
N GLN A 93 -12.86 -13.67 -10.91
CA GLN A 93 -14.00 -14.18 -10.13
C GLN A 93 -14.22 -13.45 -8.78
N PHE A 94 -13.14 -12.95 -8.15
CA PHE A 94 -13.22 -12.24 -6.86
C PHE A 94 -13.80 -10.84 -7.03
N THR A 95 -13.37 -10.11 -8.08
CA THR A 95 -13.91 -8.77 -8.38
C THR A 95 -15.34 -8.85 -8.88
N GLU A 96 -15.69 -9.88 -9.65
CA GLU A 96 -17.07 -10.11 -10.12
C GLU A 96 -18.00 -10.42 -8.95
N LYS A 97 -17.60 -11.30 -8.02
CA LYS A 97 -18.38 -11.55 -6.80
C LYS A 97 -18.55 -10.27 -5.98
N GLY A 98 -17.48 -9.48 -5.80
CA GLY A 98 -17.55 -8.21 -5.08
C GLY A 98 -18.64 -7.30 -5.65
N LEU A 99 -18.66 -7.11 -6.96
CA LEU A 99 -19.67 -6.30 -7.65
C LEU A 99 -21.09 -6.86 -7.49
N LEU A 100 -21.27 -8.17 -7.61
CA LEU A 100 -22.58 -8.81 -7.47
C LEU A 100 -23.17 -8.71 -6.06
N CYS A 101 -22.30 -8.74 -5.03
CA CYS A 101 -22.73 -8.73 -3.64
C CYS A 101 -22.79 -7.32 -3.04
N GLU A 102 -22.30 -6.30 -3.73
CA GLU A 102 -22.10 -4.95 -3.18
C GLU A 102 -23.39 -4.32 -2.68
N ASP A 103 -24.45 -4.32 -3.49
CA ASP A 103 -25.75 -3.71 -3.12
C ASP A 103 -26.39 -4.45 -1.93
N ALA A 104 -26.28 -5.78 -1.90
CA ALA A 104 -26.77 -6.58 -0.78
C ALA A 104 -25.99 -6.31 0.49
N ALA A 105 -24.67 -6.13 0.39
CA ALA A 105 -23.81 -5.80 1.51
C ALA A 105 -24.10 -4.39 2.05
N ILE A 106 -24.29 -3.39 1.18
CA ILE A 106 -24.70 -2.03 1.57
C ILE A 106 -26.03 -2.08 2.33
N SER A 107 -27.02 -2.79 1.81
CA SER A 107 -28.33 -2.94 2.45
C SER A 107 -28.23 -3.63 3.81
N PHE A 108 -27.35 -4.64 3.93
CA PHE A 108 -27.13 -5.35 5.18
C PHE A 108 -26.47 -4.43 6.22
N VAL A 109 -25.39 -3.75 5.86
CA VAL A 109 -24.65 -2.82 6.74
C VAL A 109 -25.57 -1.67 7.17
N SER A 110 -26.34 -1.09 6.25
CA SER A 110 -27.29 0.01 6.56
C SER A 110 -28.31 -0.39 7.60
N ARG A 111 -28.84 -1.61 7.53
CA ARG A 111 -29.77 -2.13 8.55
C ARG A 111 -29.07 -2.41 9.88
N LEU A 112 -27.89 -3.02 9.84
CA LEU A 112 -27.13 -3.38 11.04
C LEU A 112 -26.72 -2.15 11.84
N MET A 113 -26.27 -1.11 11.14
CA MET A 113 -25.79 0.15 11.74
C MET A 113 -26.88 1.18 11.99
N GLY A 114 -28.12 0.91 11.55
CA GLY A 114 -29.24 1.82 11.73
C GLY A 114 -29.16 3.09 10.89
N TYR A 115 -28.48 3.05 9.76
CA TYR A 115 -28.31 4.21 8.87
C TYR A 115 -29.60 4.57 8.09
N GLY A 116 -30.58 3.68 8.04
CA GLY A 116 -31.76 3.80 7.20
C GLY A 116 -31.50 3.31 5.77
N GLU A 117 -32.29 3.80 4.82
CA GLU A 117 -32.05 3.50 3.40
C GLU A 117 -30.91 4.37 2.87
N ILE A 118 -29.81 3.75 2.51
CA ILE A 118 -28.64 4.40 1.92
C ILE A 118 -28.39 3.81 0.54
N GLU A 119 -28.27 4.68 -0.43
CA GLU A 119 -27.86 4.31 -1.78
C GLU A 119 -26.32 4.29 -1.89
N LYS A 120 -25.83 3.40 -2.77
CA LYS A 120 -24.43 3.36 -3.15
C LYS A 120 -23.98 4.72 -3.66
N ASN A 121 -22.86 5.20 -3.15
CA ASN A 121 -22.27 6.42 -3.65
C ASN A 121 -21.59 6.19 -5.00
N THR A 122 -21.90 7.05 -5.96
CA THR A 122 -21.30 7.03 -7.31
C THR A 122 -20.42 8.27 -7.58
N VAL A 123 -20.29 9.15 -6.59
CA VAL A 123 -19.57 10.41 -6.75
C VAL A 123 -18.06 10.17 -6.67
N TYR A 124 -17.40 10.40 -7.80
CA TYR A 124 -15.94 10.41 -7.85
C TYR A 124 -15.40 11.64 -7.15
N LYS A 125 -14.42 11.44 -6.28
CA LYS A 125 -13.73 12.50 -5.55
C LYS A 125 -12.23 12.48 -5.83
N GLU A 126 -11.64 13.66 -5.83
CA GLU A 126 -10.19 13.80 -5.94
C GLU A 126 -9.67 14.97 -5.11
N ASN A 127 -8.42 14.88 -4.72
CA ASN A 127 -7.62 15.96 -4.16
C ASN A 127 -6.25 16.01 -4.89
N ASP A 128 -5.30 16.75 -4.35
CA ASP A 128 -3.97 16.89 -4.99
C ASP A 128 -3.18 15.57 -5.06
N TYR A 129 -3.51 14.58 -4.24
CA TYR A 129 -2.72 13.36 -4.09
C TYR A 129 -3.48 12.10 -4.48
N CYS A 130 -4.78 12.08 -4.26
CA CYS A 130 -5.57 10.85 -4.28
C CYS A 130 -6.86 11.03 -5.05
N THR A 131 -7.32 9.94 -5.67
CA THR A 131 -8.60 9.86 -6.39
C THR A 131 -9.36 8.61 -5.98
N GLY A 132 -10.68 8.65 -5.97
CA GLY A 132 -11.49 7.45 -5.71
C GLY A 132 -12.97 7.72 -5.62
N THR A 133 -13.71 6.61 -5.55
CA THR A 133 -15.14 6.58 -5.23
C THR A 133 -15.29 5.66 -4.04
N ALA A 134 -15.81 6.17 -2.93
CA ALA A 134 -16.14 5.36 -1.77
C ALA A 134 -17.48 4.66 -1.98
N ASP A 135 -17.72 3.54 -1.32
CA ASP A 135 -19.00 2.83 -1.43
C ASP A 135 -20.13 3.61 -0.76
N LEU A 136 -19.87 4.14 0.43
CA LEU A 136 -20.81 4.99 1.16
C LEU A 136 -20.15 6.32 1.58
N VAL A 137 -20.95 7.39 1.55
CA VAL A 137 -20.58 8.70 2.10
C VAL A 137 -21.66 9.10 3.06
N LEU A 138 -21.35 9.02 4.34
CA LEU A 138 -22.23 9.44 5.43
C LEU A 138 -21.92 10.88 5.85
N ARG A 139 -22.70 11.40 6.80
CA ARG A 139 -22.50 12.78 7.27
C ARG A 139 -21.10 13.02 7.83
N ASP A 140 -20.60 12.07 8.62
CA ASP A 140 -19.37 12.23 9.40
C ASP A 140 -18.32 11.14 9.07
N SER A 141 -18.60 10.25 8.11
CA SER A 141 -17.69 9.16 7.71
C SER A 141 -17.76 8.85 6.20
N VAL A 142 -16.72 8.18 5.77
CA VAL A 142 -16.62 7.58 4.43
C VAL A 142 -16.30 6.10 4.63
N GLU A 143 -17.10 5.24 4.06
CA GLU A 143 -17.00 3.81 4.28
C GLU A 143 -16.76 3.05 2.97
N ASP A 144 -15.96 2.01 3.07
CA ASP A 144 -15.63 1.08 1.99
C ASP A 144 -16.02 -0.32 2.44
N ILE A 145 -16.89 -0.98 1.70
CA ILE A 145 -17.48 -2.26 2.07
C ILE A 145 -16.69 -3.39 1.42
N LYS A 146 -16.19 -4.30 2.24
CA LYS A 146 -15.46 -5.48 1.77
C LYS A 146 -16.26 -6.74 1.97
N ASN A 147 -16.39 -7.52 0.91
CA ASN A 147 -17.02 -8.83 0.94
C ASN A 147 -15.94 -9.92 0.94
N SER A 148 -15.97 -10.80 1.92
CA SER A 148 -15.13 -11.99 1.91
C SER A 148 -15.52 -12.94 0.79
N TRP A 149 -14.54 -13.68 0.26
CA TRP A 149 -14.80 -14.66 -0.79
C TRP A 149 -15.72 -15.78 -0.30
N ASP A 150 -15.44 -16.30 0.88
CA ASP A 150 -16.20 -17.37 1.54
C ASP A 150 -16.10 -17.24 3.06
N VAL A 151 -16.70 -18.19 3.77
CA VAL A 151 -16.69 -18.21 5.24
C VAL A 151 -15.28 -18.40 5.82
N PHE A 152 -14.36 -19.01 5.08
CA PHE A 152 -12.99 -19.27 5.53
C PHE A 152 -12.08 -18.04 5.39
N THR A 153 -12.43 -17.14 4.51
CA THR A 153 -11.73 -15.85 4.32
C THR A 153 -12.37 -14.71 5.11
N PHE A 154 -13.49 -14.99 5.78
CA PHE A 154 -14.13 -14.00 6.65
C PHE A 154 -13.35 -13.89 7.97
N PRO A 155 -12.95 -12.68 8.40
CA PRO A 155 -12.25 -12.51 9.68
C PRO A 155 -13.17 -12.91 10.84
N LEU A 156 -12.69 -13.83 11.69
CA LEU A 156 -13.44 -14.31 12.85
C LEU A 156 -13.22 -13.38 14.06
N PHE A 157 -12.02 -12.81 14.17
CA PHE A 157 -11.63 -11.92 15.27
C PHE A 157 -11.26 -10.54 14.76
N ALA A 158 -11.54 -9.52 15.57
CA ALA A 158 -11.20 -8.13 15.23
C ALA A 158 -9.69 -7.90 15.01
N THR A 159 -8.84 -8.77 15.52
CA THR A 159 -7.38 -8.75 15.30
C THR A 159 -6.93 -9.24 13.92
N GLU A 160 -7.85 -9.80 13.13
CA GLU A 160 -7.60 -10.27 11.75
C GLU A 160 -7.96 -9.20 10.70
N LEU A 161 -8.54 -8.08 11.13
CA LEU A 161 -8.86 -6.92 10.32
C LEU A 161 -7.65 -5.98 10.26
#